data_04091f920a93d76b5d94db85c84adb68
#
_entry.id   04091f920a93d76b5d94db85c84adb68
#
_cell.length_a   1.000
_cell.length_b   1.000
_cell.length_c   1.000
_cell.angle_alpha   90.00
_cell.angle_beta   90.00
_cell.angle_gamma   90.00
#
_symmetry.space_group_name_H-M   'P 1'
#
loop_
_entity.id
_entity.type
_entity.pdbx_description
1 polymer ?
#
loop_
_entity_poly.entity_id
_entity_poly.type
_entity_poly.pdbx_seq_one_letter_code
_entity_poly.pdbx_strand_id
1 'polypeptide(L)'
;MFLANMLDEWGFAVTTHEIAPQRVNVVARIGAAGVSPLVLNGHLDVVGTDGMTHAPFAPEVRDGNLYARGSTDMKGGIAAMCVAAARAAQRGTLHRELVIAAVCDEEFASIGTSALLADGLQATGAIITEPTRLAVVPAHKGFAWLTVTVHGRAAHGSRYDVGIDANRMAARFLSAVDRYESELLGTRTHGLLGRASIHAPLVEGGSGWSTYADRCTVKLERRTIPGEQAAQVLAEVQALVDALHAEDARFTASVELGGSQPPLETAVTHPLVASLVSACQAHGRPGDIEGLFCWTDAALFANAGIPAVCFGPGDIARAHSATEWVEVAQLEQATDILETFVTGPVT
;
A
#
# COMPACT_ATOMS: atom_id res chain seq x y z
N MET A 1 3.92 -10.78 20.82
CA MET A 1 4.53 -10.73 22.19
C MET A 1 6.04 -10.49 22.17
N PHE A 2 6.84 -11.10 21.26
CA PHE A 2 8.31 -10.90 21.22
C PHE A 2 8.70 -9.41 21.10
N LEU A 3 8.17 -8.68 20.09
CA LEU A 3 8.47 -7.27 19.88
C LEU A 3 8.05 -6.40 21.09
N ALA A 4 6.88 -6.66 21.67
CA ALA A 4 6.39 -5.93 22.83
C ALA A 4 7.34 -6.07 24.04
N ASN A 5 7.76 -7.29 24.35
CA ASN A 5 8.70 -7.55 25.44
C ASN A 5 10.05 -6.87 25.21
N MET A 6 10.58 -6.96 23.98
CA MET A 6 11.85 -6.33 23.61
C MET A 6 11.81 -4.80 23.77
N LEU A 7 10.72 -4.16 23.33
CA LEU A 7 10.55 -2.71 23.45
C LEU A 7 10.38 -2.29 24.93
N ASP A 8 9.66 -3.07 25.74
CA ASP A 8 9.52 -2.84 27.18
C ASP A 8 10.90 -2.93 27.89
N GLU A 9 11.69 -3.97 27.57
CA GLU A 9 13.06 -4.12 28.08
C GLU A 9 13.98 -2.95 27.67
N TRP A 10 13.70 -2.32 26.52
CA TRP A 10 14.43 -1.14 26.06
C TRP A 10 13.91 0.18 26.66
N GLY A 11 12.91 0.12 27.54
CA GLY A 11 12.39 1.26 28.31
C GLY A 11 11.27 2.03 27.62
N PHE A 12 10.62 1.45 26.63
CA PHE A 12 9.41 2.02 26.03
C PHE A 12 8.18 1.74 26.90
N ALA A 13 7.23 2.67 26.92
CA ALA A 13 5.89 2.41 27.41
C ALA A 13 5.09 1.65 26.35
N VAL A 14 4.90 0.35 26.52
CA VAL A 14 4.32 -0.54 25.54
C VAL A 14 2.86 -0.85 25.84
N THR A 15 2.00 -0.78 24.83
CA THR A 15 0.63 -1.28 24.84
C THR A 15 0.41 -2.24 23.68
N THR A 16 -0.44 -3.25 23.90
CA THR A 16 -0.84 -4.18 22.85
C THR A 16 -2.36 -4.16 22.71
N HIS A 17 -2.86 -4.09 21.49
CA HIS A 17 -4.29 -4.04 21.19
C HIS A 17 -4.64 -5.19 20.26
N GLU A 18 -5.48 -6.11 20.71
CA GLU A 18 -6.04 -7.14 19.84
C GLU A 18 -7.17 -6.52 19.01
N ILE A 19 -6.94 -6.34 17.74
CA ILE A 19 -7.87 -5.70 16.79
C ILE A 19 -8.89 -6.72 16.26
N ALA A 20 -8.43 -7.94 16.04
CA ALA A 20 -9.23 -9.10 15.69
C ALA A 20 -8.55 -10.36 16.24
N PRO A 21 -9.19 -11.52 16.28
CA PRO A 21 -8.57 -12.74 16.78
C PRO A 21 -7.20 -13.00 16.14
N GLN A 22 -6.14 -13.06 16.97
CA GLN A 22 -4.74 -13.24 16.56
C GLN A 22 -4.13 -12.07 15.73
N ARG A 23 -4.81 -10.94 15.64
CA ARG A 23 -4.33 -9.73 14.96
C ARG A 23 -4.10 -8.63 15.99
N VAL A 24 -2.85 -8.40 16.33
CA VAL A 24 -2.44 -7.53 17.44
C VAL A 24 -1.58 -6.40 16.91
N ASN A 25 -1.92 -5.17 17.32
CA ASN A 25 -1.02 -4.02 17.22
C ASN A 25 -0.12 -3.96 18.45
N VAL A 26 1.14 -3.58 18.25
CA VAL A 26 2.08 -3.21 19.30
C VAL A 26 2.37 -1.72 19.16
N VAL A 27 1.97 -0.94 20.15
CA VAL A 27 2.22 0.51 20.19
C VAL A 27 3.17 0.80 21.35
N ALA A 28 4.32 1.38 21.07
CA ALA A 28 5.32 1.70 22.07
C ALA A 28 5.70 3.17 21.99
N ARG A 29 5.81 3.83 23.16
CA ARG A 29 6.07 5.27 23.28
C ARG A 29 7.34 5.51 24.06
N ILE A 30 8.13 6.50 23.64
CA ILE A 30 9.36 6.90 24.33
C ILE A 30 9.65 8.39 24.05
N GLY A 31 10.34 9.07 24.96
CA GLY A 31 10.75 10.46 24.81
C GLY A 31 9.91 11.43 25.63
N ALA A 32 10.04 12.73 25.35
CA ALA A 32 9.42 13.79 26.12
C ALA A 32 7.94 13.98 25.74
N ALA A 33 7.05 13.86 26.72
CA ALA A 33 5.63 14.19 26.55
C ALA A 33 5.41 15.72 26.41
N GLY A 34 4.29 16.09 25.78
CA GLY A 34 3.86 17.50 25.72
C GLY A 34 4.03 18.19 24.37
N VAL A 35 4.66 17.51 23.40
CA VAL A 35 4.69 17.93 22.00
C VAL A 35 4.04 16.80 21.18
N SER A 36 3.29 17.15 20.13
CA SER A 36 2.70 16.14 19.24
C SER A 36 3.76 15.16 18.75
N PRO A 37 3.55 13.85 18.90
CA PRO A 37 4.54 12.84 18.63
C PRO A 37 4.89 12.75 17.14
N LEU A 38 6.02 12.10 16.87
CA LEU A 38 6.35 11.56 15.56
C LEU A 38 6.06 10.06 15.58
N VAL A 39 5.43 9.54 14.53
CA VAL A 39 5.13 8.10 14.40
C VAL A 39 6.14 7.44 13.48
N LEU A 40 6.67 6.31 13.91
CA LEU A 40 7.35 5.34 13.05
C LEU A 40 6.43 4.11 12.97
N ASN A 41 6.00 3.77 11.77
CA ASN A 41 5.00 2.72 11.54
C ASN A 41 5.56 1.62 10.65
N GLY A 42 5.07 0.39 10.87
CA GLY A 42 5.32 -0.75 10.00
C GLY A 42 4.41 -1.92 10.35
N HIS A 43 4.14 -2.80 9.37
CA HIS A 43 3.25 -3.94 9.57
C HIS A 43 3.98 -5.22 9.99
N LEU A 44 3.31 -6.00 10.85
CA LEU A 44 3.83 -7.25 11.43
C LEU A 44 3.49 -8.49 10.59
N ASP A 45 2.42 -8.43 9.83
CA ASP A 45 1.97 -9.50 8.96
C ASP A 45 2.86 -9.62 7.71
N VAL A 46 2.67 -10.68 6.98
CA VAL A 46 3.37 -10.98 5.73
C VAL A 46 2.43 -11.79 4.84
N VAL A 47 2.65 -11.72 3.53
CA VAL A 47 1.94 -12.58 2.57
C VAL A 47 2.30 -14.06 2.72
N GLY A 48 1.55 -14.93 2.05
CA GLY A 48 1.77 -16.37 2.03
C GLY A 48 3.19 -16.78 1.63
N THR A 49 3.57 -18.00 1.97
CA THR A 49 4.92 -18.54 1.77
C THR A 49 5.00 -19.59 0.67
N ASP A 50 3.92 -19.83 -0.04
CA ASP A 50 3.85 -20.81 -1.12
C ASP A 50 4.85 -20.46 -2.24
N GLY A 51 5.58 -21.49 -2.68
CA GLY A 51 6.57 -21.34 -3.76
C GLY A 51 7.90 -20.69 -3.35
N MET A 52 8.15 -20.41 -2.07
CA MET A 52 9.44 -19.91 -1.62
C MET A 52 10.57 -20.92 -1.84
N THR A 53 11.74 -20.41 -2.21
CA THR A 53 12.94 -21.23 -2.53
C THR A 53 13.84 -21.49 -1.34
N HIS A 54 13.55 -20.89 -0.19
CA HIS A 54 14.25 -21.07 1.09
C HIS A 54 13.26 -21.16 2.24
N ALA A 55 13.71 -21.56 3.43
CA ALA A 55 12.85 -21.65 4.61
C ALA A 55 12.30 -20.28 4.99
N PRO A 56 10.97 -20.06 4.97
CA PRO A 56 10.40 -18.72 5.08
C PRO A 56 10.73 -17.99 6.38
N PHE A 57 10.74 -18.72 7.49
CA PHE A 57 10.87 -18.17 8.84
C PHE A 57 12.15 -18.66 9.57
N ALA A 58 13.13 -19.17 8.82
CA ALA A 58 14.46 -19.44 9.32
C ALA A 58 15.44 -18.44 8.66
N PRO A 59 15.66 -17.26 9.25
CA PRO A 59 16.45 -16.20 8.63
C PRO A 59 17.90 -16.63 8.45
N GLU A 60 18.46 -16.39 7.27
CA GLU A 60 19.83 -16.71 6.91
C GLU A 60 20.51 -15.52 6.25
N VAL A 61 21.71 -15.17 6.72
CA VAL A 61 22.54 -14.15 6.07
C VAL A 61 23.52 -14.84 5.11
N ARG A 62 23.40 -14.53 3.82
CA ARG A 62 24.32 -15.00 2.77
C ARG A 62 24.74 -13.83 1.89
N ASP A 63 26.02 -13.71 1.62
CA ASP A 63 26.59 -12.69 0.72
C ASP A 63 26.11 -11.26 1.05
N GLY A 64 25.95 -10.94 2.36
CA GLY A 64 25.50 -9.64 2.83
C GLY A 64 23.97 -9.42 2.77
N ASN A 65 23.19 -10.43 2.39
CA ASN A 65 21.74 -10.37 2.29
C ASN A 65 21.08 -11.25 3.36
N LEU A 66 20.04 -10.74 4.02
CA LEU A 66 19.19 -11.46 4.97
C LEU A 66 17.99 -12.05 4.23
N TYR A 67 17.93 -13.36 4.10
CA TYR A 67 16.85 -14.10 3.44
C TYR A 67 15.81 -14.54 4.46
N ALA A 68 14.60 -14.08 4.33
CA ALA A 68 13.39 -14.54 5.05
C ALA A 68 12.15 -13.89 4.46
N ARG A 69 10.96 -14.50 4.63
CA ARG A 69 9.68 -13.83 4.37
C ARG A 69 9.49 -12.69 5.37
N GLY A 70 9.18 -11.49 4.86
CA GLY A 70 9.05 -10.28 5.66
C GLY A 70 10.38 -9.58 5.95
N SER A 71 11.52 -10.08 5.44
CA SER A 71 12.82 -9.40 5.63
C SER A 71 12.87 -8.06 4.91
N THR A 72 12.29 -7.99 3.70
CA THR A 72 12.11 -6.77 2.93
C THR A 72 10.80 -6.10 3.28
N ASP A 73 9.71 -6.85 3.32
CA ASP A 73 8.35 -6.34 3.46
C ASP A 73 7.68 -6.89 4.73
N MET A 74 7.71 -6.11 5.85
CA MET A 74 8.60 -4.96 6.08
C MET A 74 9.28 -5.04 7.46
N LYS A 75 9.55 -6.28 7.98
CA LYS A 75 10.15 -6.46 9.32
C LYS A 75 11.57 -5.88 9.42
N GLY A 76 12.30 -5.79 8.28
CA GLY A 76 13.57 -5.06 8.22
C GLY A 76 13.41 -3.58 8.57
N GLY A 77 12.37 -2.95 8.04
CA GLY A 77 11.99 -1.57 8.38
C GLY A 77 11.59 -1.43 9.85
N ILE A 78 10.77 -2.38 10.36
CA ILE A 78 10.41 -2.39 11.80
C ILE A 78 11.66 -2.50 12.68
N ALA A 79 12.60 -3.37 12.36
CA ALA A 79 13.83 -3.50 13.13
C ALA A 79 14.62 -2.19 13.11
N ALA A 80 14.78 -1.57 11.95
CA ALA A 80 15.50 -0.30 11.80
C ALA A 80 14.86 0.82 12.64
N MET A 81 13.53 1.00 12.57
CA MET A 81 12.86 2.05 13.35
C MET A 81 12.93 1.82 14.86
N CYS A 82 12.81 0.57 15.33
CA CYS A 82 12.89 0.24 16.75
C CYS A 82 14.29 0.51 17.31
N VAL A 83 15.34 0.08 16.59
CA VAL A 83 16.73 0.30 17.02
C VAL A 83 17.09 1.78 16.96
N ALA A 84 16.68 2.52 15.93
CA ALA A 84 16.90 3.96 15.82
C ALA A 84 16.29 4.72 17.00
N ALA A 85 15.03 4.44 17.33
CA ALA A 85 14.33 5.05 18.45
C ALA A 85 15.01 4.71 19.79
N ALA A 86 15.40 3.44 20.01
CA ALA A 86 16.07 3.02 21.22
C ALA A 86 17.43 3.69 21.39
N ARG A 87 18.26 3.78 20.34
CA ARG A 87 19.56 4.47 20.36
C ARG A 87 19.40 5.96 20.69
N ALA A 88 18.45 6.64 20.06
CA ALA A 88 18.17 8.04 20.31
C ALA A 88 17.74 8.28 21.78
N ALA A 89 16.89 7.40 22.32
CA ALA A 89 16.46 7.46 23.73
C ALA A 89 17.61 7.24 24.71
N GLN A 90 18.45 6.21 24.49
CA GLN A 90 19.60 5.90 25.35
C GLN A 90 20.64 7.04 25.36
N ARG A 91 20.78 7.76 24.25
CA ARG A 91 21.66 8.95 24.15
C ARG A 91 21.06 10.20 24.76
N GLY A 92 19.77 10.17 25.15
CA GLY A 92 19.06 11.34 25.68
C GLY A 92 18.86 12.45 24.63
N THR A 93 18.81 12.12 23.36
CA THR A 93 18.74 13.10 22.26
C THR A 93 17.33 13.31 21.70
N LEU A 94 16.33 12.66 22.28
CA LEU A 94 14.92 12.83 21.89
C LEU A 94 14.35 14.14 22.46
N HIS A 95 13.92 15.03 21.58
CA HIS A 95 13.29 16.32 21.91
C HIS A 95 11.77 16.27 21.86
N ARG A 96 11.19 15.13 21.48
CA ARG A 96 9.75 14.88 21.37
C ARG A 96 9.42 13.43 21.71
N GLU A 97 8.14 13.14 21.87
CA GLU A 97 7.66 11.76 21.97
C GLU A 97 7.76 11.08 20.60
N LEU A 98 8.26 9.84 20.60
CA LEU A 98 8.18 8.92 19.48
C LEU A 98 7.13 7.85 19.76
N VAL A 99 6.35 7.51 18.75
CA VAL A 99 5.42 6.38 18.75
C VAL A 99 5.90 5.35 17.74
N ILE A 100 6.30 4.19 18.20
CA ILE A 100 6.49 3.00 17.35
C ILE A 100 5.13 2.34 17.23
N ALA A 101 4.60 2.24 16.03
CA ALA A 101 3.33 1.60 15.72
C ALA A 101 3.58 0.38 14.83
N ALA A 102 3.77 -0.78 15.44
CA ALA A 102 3.85 -2.05 14.71
C ALA A 102 2.45 -2.64 14.61
N VAL A 103 1.86 -2.56 13.42
CA VAL A 103 0.46 -2.84 13.16
C VAL A 103 0.24 -4.20 12.48
N CYS A 104 -0.99 -4.68 12.48
CA CYS A 104 -1.39 -5.91 11.82
C CYS A 104 -2.23 -5.64 10.58
N ASP A 105 -2.23 -6.63 9.65
CA ASP A 105 -3.22 -6.75 8.56
C ASP A 105 -3.06 -5.72 7.42
N GLU A 106 -1.87 -5.17 7.23
CA GLU A 106 -1.62 -4.26 6.10
C GLU A 106 -1.81 -4.97 4.76
N GLU A 107 -1.31 -6.19 4.65
CA GLU A 107 -1.33 -7.04 3.46
C GLU A 107 -2.73 -7.49 3.02
N PHE A 108 -3.77 -7.11 3.78
CA PHE A 108 -5.16 -7.51 3.45
C PHE A 108 -6.16 -6.36 3.54
N ALA A 109 -6.38 -5.77 4.72
CA ALA A 109 -7.43 -4.77 4.93
C ALA A 109 -7.01 -3.60 5.83
N SER A 110 -5.76 -3.57 6.30
CA SER A 110 -5.16 -2.49 7.12
C SER A 110 -5.99 -2.14 8.36
N ILE A 111 -6.65 -3.15 8.96
CA ILE A 111 -7.48 -2.91 10.15
C ILE A 111 -6.64 -2.40 11.33
N GLY A 112 -5.36 -2.77 11.39
CA GLY A 112 -4.44 -2.34 12.44
C GLY A 112 -4.21 -0.83 12.45
N THR A 113 -3.78 -0.26 11.34
CA THR A 113 -3.59 1.19 11.21
C THR A 113 -4.91 1.95 11.29
N SER A 114 -5.98 1.41 10.71
CA SER A 114 -7.30 2.00 10.81
C SER A 114 -7.77 2.11 12.26
N ALA A 115 -7.58 1.08 13.09
CA ALA A 115 -7.91 1.11 14.51
C ALA A 115 -7.03 2.11 15.29
N LEU A 116 -5.71 2.13 15.02
CA LEU A 116 -4.80 3.09 15.65
C LEU A 116 -5.22 4.55 15.41
N LEU A 117 -5.66 4.86 14.19
CA LEU A 117 -6.13 6.20 13.83
C LEU A 117 -7.51 6.51 14.42
N ALA A 118 -8.41 5.52 14.49
CA ALA A 118 -9.72 5.65 15.09
C ALA A 118 -9.66 5.92 16.61
N ASP A 119 -8.61 5.45 17.28
CA ASP A 119 -8.32 5.74 18.70
C ASP A 119 -7.88 7.21 18.93
N GLY A 120 -7.84 8.03 17.87
CA GLY A 120 -7.58 9.47 17.96
C GLY A 120 -6.10 9.84 18.03
N LEU A 121 -5.21 9.02 17.49
CA LEU A 121 -3.78 9.35 17.39
C LEU A 121 -3.59 10.70 16.71
N GLN A 122 -2.88 11.61 17.38
CA GLN A 122 -2.42 12.87 16.83
C GLN A 122 -0.91 12.81 16.68
N ALA A 123 -0.37 13.29 15.56
CA ALA A 123 1.07 13.29 15.32
C ALA A 123 1.48 14.44 14.40
N THR A 124 2.73 14.88 14.50
CA THR A 124 3.31 15.89 13.59
C THR A 124 3.66 15.31 12.22
N GLY A 125 3.80 13.98 12.15
CA GLY A 125 4.07 13.24 10.93
C GLY A 125 4.26 11.76 11.21
N ALA A 126 4.24 10.96 10.15
CA ALA A 126 4.47 9.51 10.20
C ALA A 126 5.51 9.08 9.15
N ILE A 127 6.44 8.22 9.54
CA ILE A 127 7.31 7.51 8.62
C ILE A 127 6.86 6.04 8.61
N ILE A 128 6.49 5.56 7.44
CA ILE A 128 6.13 4.17 7.21
C ILE A 128 7.35 3.47 6.62
N THR A 129 7.88 2.45 7.33
CA THR A 129 9.20 1.90 7.05
C THR A 129 9.19 0.82 5.96
N GLU A 130 8.39 1.05 4.90
CA GLU A 130 8.30 0.25 3.68
C GLU A 130 9.61 0.21 2.88
N PRO A 131 9.83 -0.84 2.07
CA PRO A 131 11.06 -1.00 1.30
C PRO A 131 11.16 -0.01 0.13
N THR A 132 11.88 1.08 0.34
CA THR A 132 12.06 2.17 -0.63
C THR A 132 13.49 2.28 -1.17
N ARG A 133 14.37 1.33 -0.89
CA ARG A 133 15.81 1.41 -1.19
C ARG A 133 16.48 2.64 -0.55
N LEU A 134 15.95 3.10 0.59
CA LEU A 134 16.35 4.31 1.29
C LEU A 134 16.07 5.60 0.50
N ALA A 135 15.16 5.58 -0.47
CA ALA A 135 14.58 6.78 -1.07
C ALA A 135 13.49 7.36 -0.18
N VAL A 136 13.31 8.66 -0.23
CA VAL A 136 12.23 9.38 0.45
C VAL A 136 11.01 9.37 -0.46
N VAL A 137 9.92 8.72 -0.02
CA VAL A 137 8.73 8.50 -0.86
C VAL A 137 7.52 9.24 -0.27
N PRO A 138 7.24 10.46 -0.73
CA PRO A 138 6.11 11.25 -0.27
C PRO A 138 4.80 10.96 -1.02
N ALA A 139 4.82 10.12 -2.05
CA ALA A 139 3.65 9.82 -2.85
C ALA A 139 3.60 8.35 -3.27
N HIS A 140 2.42 7.75 -3.21
CA HIS A 140 2.17 6.43 -3.77
C HIS A 140 0.78 6.30 -4.39
N LYS A 141 0.58 5.30 -5.27
CA LYS A 141 -0.72 5.05 -5.89
C LYS A 141 -1.72 4.47 -4.89
N GLY A 142 -2.98 4.82 -5.08
CA GLY A 142 -4.11 4.13 -4.49
C GLY A 142 -4.66 3.07 -5.43
N PHE A 143 -5.77 2.45 -5.05
CA PHE A 143 -6.47 1.51 -5.91
C PHE A 143 -7.99 1.53 -5.67
N ALA A 144 -8.72 1.07 -6.69
CA ALA A 144 -10.13 0.74 -6.60
C ALA A 144 -10.40 -0.55 -7.38
N TRP A 145 -11.08 -1.49 -6.76
CA TRP A 145 -11.51 -2.74 -7.37
C TRP A 145 -12.98 -2.61 -7.78
N LEU A 146 -13.29 -2.99 -9.00
CA LEU A 146 -14.65 -2.98 -9.51
C LEU A 146 -15.02 -4.34 -10.07
N THR A 147 -16.29 -4.68 -9.92
CA THR A 147 -16.88 -5.84 -10.57
C THR A 147 -17.93 -5.36 -11.54
N VAL A 148 -17.74 -5.67 -12.83
CA VAL A 148 -18.72 -5.39 -13.88
C VAL A 148 -19.36 -6.70 -14.28
N THR A 149 -20.68 -6.82 -14.05
CA THR A 149 -21.46 -7.97 -14.46
C THR A 149 -22.24 -7.63 -15.72
N VAL A 150 -21.82 -8.19 -16.84
CA VAL A 150 -22.49 -8.04 -18.12
C VAL A 150 -23.58 -9.11 -18.25
N HIS A 151 -24.80 -8.68 -18.57
CA HIS A 151 -25.97 -9.54 -18.69
C HIS A 151 -26.24 -9.88 -20.16
N GLY A 152 -26.48 -11.15 -20.41
CA GLY A 152 -26.91 -11.67 -21.70
C GLY A 152 -28.27 -12.37 -21.57
N ARG A 153 -28.53 -13.22 -22.56
CA ARG A 153 -29.72 -14.10 -22.56
C ARG A 153 -29.31 -15.46 -23.08
N ALA A 154 -29.40 -16.48 -22.23
CA ALA A 154 -29.14 -17.85 -22.63
C ALA A 154 -30.09 -18.30 -23.77
N ALA A 155 -29.52 -19.00 -24.72
CA ALA A 155 -30.25 -19.65 -25.80
C ALA A 155 -29.40 -20.78 -26.38
N HIS A 156 -30.02 -21.71 -27.08
CA HIS A 156 -29.30 -22.70 -27.86
C HIS A 156 -28.41 -22.02 -28.92
N GLY A 157 -27.20 -22.50 -29.15
CA GLY A 157 -26.22 -21.86 -30.04
C GLY A 157 -26.70 -21.58 -31.48
N SER A 158 -27.74 -22.26 -31.96
CA SER A 158 -28.39 -21.97 -33.25
C SER A 158 -29.43 -20.82 -33.20
N ARG A 159 -29.77 -20.33 -31.98
CA ARG A 159 -30.86 -19.34 -31.81
C ARG A 159 -30.30 -17.92 -31.67
N TYR A 160 -29.65 -17.44 -32.76
CA TYR A 160 -29.13 -16.08 -32.86
C TYR A 160 -30.22 -14.98 -32.79
N ASP A 161 -31.47 -15.37 -33.05
CA ASP A 161 -32.65 -14.53 -33.05
C ASP A 161 -33.12 -14.12 -31.64
N VAL A 162 -32.79 -14.92 -30.62
CA VAL A 162 -33.21 -14.69 -29.23
C VAL A 162 -32.04 -14.61 -28.23
N GLY A 163 -30.91 -15.24 -28.55
CA GLY A 163 -29.73 -15.25 -27.67
C GLY A 163 -29.04 -13.88 -27.61
N ILE A 164 -28.55 -13.49 -26.44
CA ILE A 164 -27.64 -12.36 -26.23
C ILE A 164 -26.40 -12.91 -25.55
N ASP A 165 -25.26 -12.81 -26.22
CA ASP A 165 -24.00 -13.37 -25.75
C ASP A 165 -23.27 -12.38 -24.82
N ALA A 166 -23.31 -12.63 -23.50
CA ALA A 166 -22.67 -11.78 -22.53
C ALA A 166 -21.13 -11.70 -22.73
N ASN A 167 -20.49 -12.78 -23.22
CA ASN A 167 -19.06 -12.77 -23.47
C ASN A 167 -18.68 -11.79 -24.62
N ARG A 168 -19.48 -11.76 -25.70
CA ARG A 168 -19.29 -10.80 -26.78
C ARG A 168 -19.57 -9.36 -26.35
N MET A 169 -20.56 -9.16 -25.47
CA MET A 169 -20.83 -7.85 -24.88
C MET A 169 -19.68 -7.43 -23.95
N ALA A 170 -19.14 -8.34 -23.13
CA ALA A 170 -17.97 -8.06 -22.27
C ALA A 170 -16.72 -7.69 -23.10
N ALA A 171 -16.52 -8.30 -24.27
CA ALA A 171 -15.44 -7.90 -25.18
C ALA A 171 -15.59 -6.45 -25.67
N ARG A 172 -16.82 -5.98 -25.94
CA ARG A 172 -17.07 -4.57 -26.28
C ARG A 172 -16.76 -3.64 -25.11
N PHE A 173 -17.11 -4.05 -23.89
CA PHE A 173 -16.79 -3.31 -22.68
C PHE A 173 -15.27 -3.22 -22.47
N LEU A 174 -14.52 -4.32 -22.62
CA LEU A 174 -13.06 -4.32 -22.51
C LEU A 174 -12.43 -3.40 -23.56
N SER A 175 -12.94 -3.39 -24.80
CA SER A 175 -12.48 -2.43 -25.81
C SER A 175 -12.78 -0.97 -25.46
N ALA A 176 -13.85 -0.71 -24.71
CA ALA A 176 -14.13 0.63 -24.18
C ALA A 176 -13.17 0.98 -23.02
N VAL A 177 -12.80 0.00 -22.18
CA VAL A 177 -11.77 0.17 -21.13
C VAL A 177 -10.40 0.51 -21.74
N ASP A 178 -10.00 -0.15 -22.84
CA ASP A 178 -8.74 0.17 -23.54
C ASP A 178 -8.72 1.62 -24.06
N ARG A 179 -9.84 2.08 -24.63
CA ARG A 179 -9.96 3.49 -25.06
C ARG A 179 -9.93 4.44 -23.86
N TYR A 180 -10.67 4.13 -22.81
CA TYR A 180 -10.67 4.92 -21.57
C TYR A 180 -9.28 5.04 -20.98
N GLU A 181 -8.49 3.96 -20.95
CA GLU A 181 -7.12 4.01 -20.48
C GLU A 181 -6.24 4.91 -21.35
N SER A 182 -6.30 4.74 -22.65
CA SER A 182 -5.43 5.49 -23.58
C SER A 182 -5.81 6.97 -23.72
N GLU A 183 -7.10 7.28 -23.79
CA GLU A 183 -7.60 8.62 -24.10
C GLU A 183 -7.78 9.51 -22.86
N LEU A 184 -8.21 8.93 -21.73
CA LEU A 184 -8.48 9.70 -20.51
C LEU A 184 -7.38 9.51 -19.46
N LEU A 185 -7.09 8.26 -19.06
CA LEU A 185 -6.10 8.02 -18.02
C LEU A 185 -4.68 8.37 -18.46
N GLY A 186 -4.38 8.23 -19.73
CA GLY A 186 -3.10 8.64 -20.32
C GLY A 186 -2.79 10.13 -20.18
N THR A 187 -3.83 10.97 -20.01
CA THR A 187 -3.68 12.43 -19.84
C THR A 187 -3.56 12.86 -18.38
N ARG A 188 -3.91 12.00 -17.44
CA ARG A 188 -3.80 12.27 -16.00
C ARG A 188 -2.47 11.74 -15.47
N THR A 189 -1.57 12.65 -15.15
CA THR A 189 -0.22 12.31 -14.71
C THR A 189 0.15 13.00 -13.41
N HIS A 190 0.95 12.31 -12.61
CA HIS A 190 1.57 12.84 -11.40
C HIS A 190 3.11 12.81 -11.55
N GLY A 191 3.81 13.84 -11.05
CA GLY A 191 5.24 14.01 -11.28
C GLY A 191 6.12 12.83 -10.83
N LEU A 192 5.77 12.17 -9.71
CA LEU A 192 6.50 11.03 -9.17
C LEU A 192 5.90 9.66 -9.55
N LEU A 193 4.60 9.61 -9.91
CA LEU A 193 3.86 8.34 -10.06
C LEU A 193 3.51 8.02 -11.52
N GLY A 194 3.83 8.95 -12.43
CA GLY A 194 3.40 8.82 -13.82
C GLY A 194 1.87 8.83 -13.95
N ARG A 195 1.33 8.04 -14.86
CA ARG A 195 -0.11 7.98 -15.13
C ARG A 195 -0.85 7.01 -14.21
N ALA A 196 -2.13 7.23 -14.10
CA ALA A 196 -3.08 6.25 -13.61
C ALA A 196 -3.19 5.06 -14.59
N SER A 197 -3.69 3.90 -14.13
CA SER A 197 -3.82 2.71 -14.99
C SER A 197 -5.00 1.85 -14.57
N ILE A 198 -5.51 1.04 -15.51
CA ILE A 198 -6.58 0.08 -15.26
C ILE A 198 -6.23 -1.24 -15.96
N HIS A 199 -6.56 -2.36 -15.32
CA HIS A 199 -6.44 -3.67 -15.95
C HIS A 199 -7.58 -4.60 -15.51
N ALA A 200 -7.80 -5.67 -16.26
CA ALA A 200 -8.82 -6.67 -16.02
C ALA A 200 -8.18 -8.01 -15.61
N PRO A 201 -7.93 -8.24 -14.30
CA PRO A 201 -7.25 -9.45 -13.83
C PRO A 201 -8.08 -10.71 -14.01
N LEU A 202 -9.42 -10.60 -14.14
CA LEU A 202 -10.29 -11.75 -14.26
C LEU A 202 -11.47 -11.43 -15.18
N VAL A 203 -11.74 -12.36 -16.12
CA VAL A 203 -12.91 -12.36 -17.00
C VAL A 203 -13.50 -13.75 -17.02
N GLU A 204 -14.74 -13.92 -16.58
CA GLU A 204 -15.40 -15.22 -16.46
C GLU A 204 -16.81 -15.16 -17.03
N GLY A 205 -17.13 -16.07 -17.96
CA GLY A 205 -18.46 -16.12 -18.54
C GLY A 205 -18.71 -17.39 -19.37
N GLY A 206 -20.00 -17.74 -19.47
CA GLY A 206 -20.46 -18.90 -20.23
C GLY A 206 -20.47 -20.21 -19.46
N SER A 207 -21.21 -21.21 -19.99
CA SER A 207 -21.42 -22.50 -19.37
C SER A 207 -21.17 -23.69 -20.30
N GLY A 208 -20.90 -23.47 -21.58
CA GLY A 208 -20.65 -24.54 -22.56
C GLY A 208 -20.66 -24.09 -24.02
N TRP A 209 -20.28 -25.00 -24.92
CA TRP A 209 -20.05 -24.70 -26.35
C TRP A 209 -21.31 -24.31 -27.14
N SER A 210 -22.46 -24.89 -26.81
CA SER A 210 -23.68 -24.71 -27.61
C SER A 210 -24.72 -23.84 -26.93
N THR A 211 -24.29 -22.91 -26.05
CA THR A 211 -25.18 -22.04 -25.28
C THR A 211 -24.66 -20.60 -25.32
N TYR A 212 -25.52 -19.63 -25.63
CA TYR A 212 -25.22 -18.22 -25.46
C TYR A 212 -25.00 -17.94 -23.99
N ALA A 213 -23.90 -17.27 -23.65
CA ALA A 213 -23.61 -16.87 -22.28
C ALA A 213 -24.64 -15.85 -21.79
N ASP A 214 -25.33 -16.15 -20.70
CA ASP A 214 -26.29 -15.23 -20.06
C ASP A 214 -25.63 -14.23 -19.11
N ARG A 215 -24.39 -14.48 -18.76
CA ARG A 215 -23.59 -13.63 -17.84
C ARG A 215 -22.12 -13.71 -18.15
N CYS A 216 -21.44 -12.56 -18.02
CA CYS A 216 -19.98 -12.47 -17.98
C CYS A 216 -19.57 -11.48 -16.89
N THR A 217 -18.68 -11.90 -16.00
CA THR A 217 -18.13 -11.05 -14.92
C THR A 217 -16.73 -10.61 -15.32
N VAL A 218 -16.49 -9.30 -15.27
CA VAL A 218 -15.19 -8.66 -15.48
C VAL A 218 -14.78 -8.02 -14.16
N LYS A 219 -13.66 -8.43 -13.58
CA LYS A 219 -13.04 -7.71 -12.46
C LYS A 219 -12.01 -6.74 -13.00
N LEU A 220 -12.01 -5.53 -12.45
CA LEU A 220 -11.09 -4.47 -12.81
C LEU A 220 -10.32 -4.03 -11.58
N GLU A 221 -9.04 -3.74 -11.75
CA GLU A 221 -8.26 -2.96 -10.80
C GLU A 221 -7.84 -1.65 -11.45
N ARG A 222 -8.19 -0.55 -10.80
CA ARG A 222 -7.85 0.81 -11.18
C ARG A 222 -6.80 1.33 -10.20
N ARG A 223 -5.56 1.55 -10.64
CA ARG A 223 -4.53 2.24 -9.85
C ARG A 223 -4.73 3.74 -9.98
N THR A 224 -5.02 4.38 -8.86
CA THR A 224 -5.30 5.82 -8.76
C THR A 224 -4.03 6.62 -8.44
N ILE A 225 -4.04 7.89 -8.81
CA ILE A 225 -3.02 8.87 -8.44
C ILE A 225 -3.64 9.95 -7.55
N PRO A 226 -2.85 10.76 -6.82
CA PRO A 226 -3.35 11.87 -6.02
C PRO A 226 -4.34 12.76 -6.80
N GLY A 227 -5.43 13.14 -6.11
CA GLY A 227 -6.56 13.87 -6.69
C GLY A 227 -7.69 12.99 -7.23
N GLU A 228 -7.50 11.68 -7.39
CA GLU A 228 -8.55 10.75 -7.81
C GLU A 228 -9.19 10.06 -6.59
N GLN A 229 -10.49 9.80 -6.68
CA GLN A 229 -11.29 9.16 -5.63
C GLN A 229 -12.02 7.94 -6.17
N ALA A 230 -12.27 6.94 -5.33
CA ALA A 230 -12.98 5.71 -5.72
C ALA A 230 -14.38 5.97 -6.29
N ALA A 231 -15.12 6.94 -5.75
CA ALA A 231 -16.44 7.33 -6.26
C ALA A 231 -16.35 7.88 -7.70
N GLN A 232 -15.30 8.64 -8.02
CA GLN A 232 -15.04 9.11 -9.38
C GLN A 232 -14.74 7.94 -10.33
N VAL A 233 -13.90 6.99 -9.89
CA VAL A 233 -13.57 5.79 -10.67
C VAL A 233 -14.84 4.98 -10.98
N LEU A 234 -15.72 4.78 -9.98
CA LEU A 234 -17.01 4.11 -10.16
C LEU A 234 -17.87 4.83 -11.21
N ALA A 235 -17.98 6.15 -11.11
CA ALA A 235 -18.77 6.94 -12.06
C ALA A 235 -18.21 6.89 -13.49
N GLU A 236 -16.89 6.89 -13.65
CA GLU A 236 -16.22 6.78 -14.95
C GLU A 236 -16.48 5.41 -15.61
N VAL A 237 -16.38 4.31 -14.85
CA VAL A 237 -16.69 2.97 -15.36
C VAL A 237 -18.18 2.79 -15.65
N GLN A 238 -19.08 3.37 -14.82
CA GLN A 238 -20.50 3.39 -15.10
C GLN A 238 -20.81 4.13 -16.40
N ALA A 239 -20.12 5.24 -16.68
CA ALA A 239 -20.31 5.99 -17.92
C ALA A 239 -19.92 5.17 -19.16
N LEU A 240 -18.93 4.28 -19.09
CA LEU A 240 -18.62 3.34 -20.17
C LEU A 240 -19.77 2.37 -20.44
N VAL A 241 -20.38 1.85 -19.37
CA VAL A 241 -21.56 0.97 -19.45
C VAL A 241 -22.73 1.69 -20.08
N ASP A 242 -23.02 2.91 -19.61
CA ASP A 242 -24.14 3.73 -20.10
C ASP A 242 -23.97 4.09 -21.59
N ALA A 243 -22.75 4.43 -22.03
CA ALA A 243 -22.45 4.71 -23.43
C ALA A 243 -22.69 3.49 -24.33
N LEU A 244 -22.24 2.30 -23.91
CA LEU A 244 -22.47 1.07 -24.65
C LEU A 244 -23.95 0.67 -24.70
N HIS A 245 -24.70 0.92 -23.63
CA HIS A 245 -26.16 0.73 -23.63
C HIS A 245 -26.86 1.69 -24.60
N ALA A 246 -26.43 2.93 -24.65
CA ALA A 246 -26.97 3.91 -25.58
C ALA A 246 -26.72 3.55 -27.07
N GLU A 247 -25.57 2.92 -27.37
CA GLU A 247 -25.24 2.40 -28.71
C GLU A 247 -26.08 1.15 -29.08
N ASP A 248 -26.33 0.26 -28.10
CA ASP A 248 -27.04 -0.99 -28.28
C ASP A 248 -27.82 -1.32 -26.99
N ALA A 249 -29.13 -1.15 -27.03
CA ALA A 249 -30.02 -1.42 -25.88
C ALA A 249 -29.98 -2.88 -25.37
N ARG A 250 -29.40 -3.82 -26.16
CA ARG A 250 -29.16 -5.20 -25.69
C ARG A 250 -27.95 -5.31 -24.76
N PHE A 251 -27.04 -4.32 -24.79
CA PHE A 251 -25.94 -4.26 -23.83
C PHE A 251 -26.50 -3.81 -22.48
N THR A 252 -26.43 -4.67 -21.48
CA THR A 252 -26.80 -4.33 -20.11
C THR A 252 -25.75 -4.85 -19.15
N ALA A 253 -25.36 -4.02 -18.19
CA ALA A 253 -24.39 -4.41 -17.18
C ALA A 253 -24.65 -3.68 -15.85
N SER A 254 -24.21 -4.25 -14.74
CA SER A 254 -24.10 -3.58 -13.45
C SER A 254 -22.62 -3.38 -13.08
N VAL A 255 -22.34 -2.29 -12.37
CA VAL A 255 -21.00 -1.97 -11.85
C VAL A 255 -21.08 -1.88 -10.33
N GLU A 256 -20.18 -2.59 -9.66
CA GLU A 256 -20.07 -2.58 -8.21
C GLU A 256 -18.65 -2.18 -7.81
N LEU A 257 -18.53 -1.24 -6.87
CA LEU A 257 -17.27 -0.90 -6.22
C LEU A 257 -17.01 -1.91 -5.11
N GLY A 258 -15.86 -2.57 -5.15
CA GLY A 258 -15.35 -3.44 -4.11
C GLY A 258 -14.42 -2.70 -3.14
N GLY A 259 -13.29 -3.31 -2.80
CA GLY A 259 -12.26 -2.66 -1.99
C GLY A 259 -11.63 -1.46 -2.70
N SER A 260 -11.30 -0.43 -1.92
CA SER A 260 -10.57 0.73 -2.43
C SER A 260 -9.74 1.37 -1.33
N GLN A 261 -8.60 1.94 -1.72
CA GLN A 261 -7.73 2.70 -0.82
C GLN A 261 -7.26 3.98 -1.52
N PRO A 262 -7.16 5.10 -0.77
CA PRO A 262 -6.74 6.37 -1.35
C PRO A 262 -5.25 6.36 -1.72
N PRO A 263 -4.81 7.18 -2.68
CA PRO A 263 -3.40 7.44 -2.91
C PRO A 263 -2.81 8.30 -1.79
N LEU A 264 -1.48 8.27 -1.64
CA LEU A 264 -0.72 9.18 -0.78
C LEU A 264 -0.22 10.37 -1.57
N GLU A 265 -0.31 11.55 -0.96
CA GLU A 265 0.48 12.72 -1.36
C GLU A 265 0.84 13.58 -0.14
N THR A 266 2.12 13.65 0.16
CA THR A 266 2.72 14.68 1.01
C THR A 266 3.56 15.60 0.12
N ALA A 267 3.35 16.89 0.19
CA ALA A 267 4.07 17.83 -0.69
C ALA A 267 5.59 17.64 -0.56
N VAL A 268 6.32 17.59 -1.67
CA VAL A 268 7.79 17.44 -1.67
C VAL A 268 8.51 18.56 -0.89
N THR A 269 7.85 19.72 -0.74
CA THR A 269 8.33 20.85 0.07
C THR A 269 7.94 20.76 1.54
N HIS A 270 7.21 19.71 1.95
CA HIS A 270 6.78 19.57 3.35
C HIS A 270 7.99 19.38 4.26
N PRO A 271 8.02 20.00 5.47
CA PRO A 271 9.14 19.89 6.41
C PRO A 271 9.54 18.44 6.74
N LEU A 272 8.57 17.54 6.85
CA LEU A 272 8.80 16.10 7.07
C LEU A 272 9.71 15.50 5.99
N VAL A 273 9.45 15.82 4.71
CA VAL A 273 10.24 15.38 3.55
C VAL A 273 11.64 15.99 3.60
N ALA A 274 11.72 17.30 3.79
CA ALA A 274 12.99 18.03 3.85
C ALA A 274 13.90 17.54 4.98
N SER A 275 13.33 17.27 6.17
CA SER A 275 14.08 16.75 7.32
C SER A 275 14.61 15.33 7.05
N LEU A 276 13.84 14.47 6.40
CA LEU A 276 14.27 13.13 6.07
C LEU A 276 15.34 13.11 4.96
N VAL A 277 15.20 13.97 3.93
CA VAL A 277 16.24 14.18 2.91
C VAL A 277 17.54 14.65 3.56
N SER A 278 17.47 15.60 4.51
CA SER A 278 18.65 16.09 5.25
C SER A 278 19.33 14.98 6.07
N ALA A 279 18.52 14.11 6.70
CA ALA A 279 19.05 12.95 7.42
C ALA A 279 19.77 11.97 6.48
N CYS A 280 19.21 11.68 5.30
CA CYS A 280 19.86 10.88 4.26
C CYS A 280 21.23 11.50 3.87
N GLN A 281 21.27 12.81 3.61
CA GLN A 281 22.48 13.51 3.22
C GLN A 281 23.57 13.50 4.29
N ALA A 282 23.18 13.58 5.57
CA ALA A 282 24.10 13.44 6.70
C ALA A 282 24.83 12.08 6.74
N HIS A 283 24.25 11.05 6.11
CA HIS A 283 24.82 9.70 5.98
C HIS A 283 25.34 9.39 4.57
N GLY A 284 25.65 10.45 3.78
CA GLY A 284 26.24 10.30 2.46
C GLY A 284 25.31 9.76 1.37
N ARG A 285 23.98 9.77 1.61
CA ARG A 285 22.96 9.43 0.62
C ARG A 285 22.43 10.69 -0.04
N PRO A 286 22.08 10.68 -1.34
CA PRO A 286 21.57 11.89 -2.02
C PRO A 286 20.22 12.37 -1.45
N GLY A 287 19.42 11.49 -0.82
CA GLY A 287 18.07 11.81 -0.39
C GLY A 287 17.11 11.88 -1.57
N ASP A 288 17.22 10.90 -2.48
CA ASP A 288 16.37 10.81 -3.67
C ASP A 288 14.90 10.80 -3.28
N ILE A 289 14.09 11.60 -3.98
CA ILE A 289 12.64 11.65 -3.81
C ILE A 289 12.02 10.84 -4.94
N GLU A 290 11.33 9.77 -4.59
CA GLU A 290 10.69 8.84 -5.52
C GLU A 290 9.20 8.67 -5.22
N GLY A 291 8.46 7.99 -6.12
CA GLY A 291 7.08 7.56 -5.91
C GLY A 291 6.99 6.04 -5.87
N LEU A 292 6.09 5.48 -5.05
CA LEU A 292 5.76 4.06 -5.08
C LEU A 292 4.50 3.80 -5.92
N PHE A 293 4.52 2.70 -6.69
CA PHE A 293 3.36 2.29 -7.48
C PHE A 293 2.42 1.35 -6.73
N CYS A 294 2.88 0.73 -5.64
CA CYS A 294 2.04 0.01 -4.69
C CYS A 294 1.35 0.99 -3.71
N TRP A 295 0.42 0.47 -2.97
CA TRP A 295 -0.25 1.17 -1.87
C TRP A 295 0.43 0.79 -0.55
N THR A 296 0.34 1.65 0.45
CA THR A 296 0.83 1.41 1.82
C THR A 296 -0.05 2.13 2.84
N ASP A 297 0.07 1.79 4.10
CA ASP A 297 -0.64 2.43 5.23
C ASP A 297 -0.39 3.95 5.35
N ALA A 298 0.63 4.49 4.68
CA ALA A 298 0.91 5.93 4.67
C ALA A 298 -0.28 6.77 4.22
N ALA A 299 -1.08 6.26 3.28
CA ALA A 299 -2.28 6.95 2.82
C ALA A 299 -3.35 7.10 3.91
N LEU A 300 -3.44 6.14 4.85
CA LEU A 300 -4.39 6.21 5.97
C LEU A 300 -4.01 7.32 6.95
N PHE A 301 -2.71 7.46 7.25
CA PHE A 301 -2.21 8.59 8.05
C PHE A 301 -2.50 9.92 7.38
N ALA A 302 -2.18 10.07 6.09
CA ALA A 302 -2.44 11.29 5.33
C ALA A 302 -3.94 11.63 5.30
N ASN A 303 -4.81 10.64 5.10
CA ASN A 303 -6.26 10.82 5.11
C ASN A 303 -6.80 11.21 6.49
N ALA A 304 -6.12 10.83 7.57
CA ALA A 304 -6.40 11.28 8.93
C ALA A 304 -5.79 12.66 9.27
N GLY A 305 -5.18 13.34 8.30
CA GLY A 305 -4.56 14.66 8.49
C GLY A 305 -3.16 14.63 9.09
N ILE A 306 -2.51 13.48 9.15
CA ILE A 306 -1.14 13.29 9.61
C ILE A 306 -0.24 13.15 8.37
N PRO A 307 0.63 14.12 8.05
CA PRO A 307 1.57 14.00 6.94
C PRO A 307 2.40 12.72 7.03
N ALA A 308 2.51 11.97 5.94
CA ALA A 308 3.17 10.68 5.94
C ALA A 308 4.15 10.52 4.78
N VAL A 309 5.22 9.76 5.01
CA VAL A 309 6.28 9.47 4.02
C VAL A 309 6.69 8.01 4.19
N CYS A 310 6.89 7.27 3.10
CA CYS A 310 7.51 5.96 3.17
C CYS A 310 9.04 6.10 3.08
N PHE A 311 9.74 5.35 3.93
CA PHE A 311 11.20 5.30 3.92
C PHE A 311 11.69 4.07 4.68
N GLY A 312 12.40 3.18 3.99
CA GLY A 312 12.98 2.00 4.65
C GLY A 312 13.96 1.22 3.76
N PRO A 313 14.58 0.21 4.37
CA PRO A 313 15.54 -0.67 3.70
C PRO A 313 14.82 -1.67 2.78
N GLY A 314 15.50 -2.16 1.77
CA GLY A 314 15.01 -3.17 0.85
C GLY A 314 14.37 -2.59 -0.41
N ASP A 315 14.08 -3.46 -1.35
CA ASP A 315 13.48 -3.13 -2.65
C ASP A 315 12.12 -3.81 -2.76
N ILE A 316 11.06 -3.03 -3.01
CA ILE A 316 9.69 -3.54 -3.21
C ILE A 316 9.62 -4.62 -4.31
N ALA A 317 10.55 -4.65 -5.25
CA ALA A 317 10.62 -5.71 -6.25
C ALA A 317 10.98 -7.09 -5.66
N ARG A 318 11.44 -7.15 -4.42
CA ARG A 318 11.72 -8.37 -3.66
C ARG A 318 10.55 -8.80 -2.78
N ALA A 319 9.64 -7.89 -2.47
CA ALA A 319 8.41 -8.19 -1.75
C ALA A 319 7.59 -9.27 -2.49
N HIS A 320 6.89 -10.12 -1.75
CA HIS A 320 6.01 -11.18 -2.29
C HIS A 320 6.70 -12.20 -3.22
N SER A 321 8.01 -12.09 -3.41
CA SER A 321 8.75 -12.99 -4.30
C SER A 321 9.07 -14.35 -3.63
N ALA A 322 9.37 -15.34 -4.46
CA ALA A 322 9.82 -16.66 -3.99
C ALA A 322 11.21 -16.60 -3.30
N THR A 323 11.95 -15.52 -3.54
CA THR A 323 13.32 -15.32 -3.01
C THR A 323 13.40 -13.93 -2.39
N GLU A 324 12.69 -13.73 -1.28
CA GLU A 324 12.72 -12.46 -0.57
C GLU A 324 14.00 -12.33 0.28
N TRP A 325 14.61 -11.15 0.18
CA TRP A 325 15.78 -10.79 0.98
C TRP A 325 15.98 -9.28 1.05
N VAL A 326 16.69 -8.82 2.07
CA VAL A 326 17.11 -7.43 2.24
C VAL A 326 18.63 -7.36 2.46
N GLU A 327 19.28 -6.34 1.92
CA GLU A 327 20.71 -6.09 2.20
C GLU A 327 20.90 -5.68 3.66
N VAL A 328 21.80 -6.37 4.38
CA VAL A 328 22.14 -6.04 5.77
C VAL A 328 22.67 -4.60 5.87
N ALA A 329 23.46 -4.16 4.91
CA ALA A 329 23.97 -2.79 4.86
C ALA A 329 22.85 -1.74 4.76
N GLN A 330 21.73 -2.04 4.08
CA GLN A 330 20.57 -1.14 4.05
C GLN A 330 19.82 -1.10 5.39
N LEU A 331 19.77 -2.21 6.13
CA LEU A 331 19.19 -2.22 7.49
C LEU A 331 19.98 -1.29 8.44
N GLU A 332 21.31 -1.37 8.39
CA GLU A 332 22.19 -0.52 9.18
C GLU A 332 22.04 0.95 8.79
N GLN A 333 22.09 1.25 7.49
CA GLN A 333 21.93 2.62 6.97
C GLN A 333 20.56 3.20 7.30
N ALA A 334 19.46 2.42 7.14
CA ALA A 334 18.12 2.87 7.53
C ALA A 334 18.05 3.23 9.01
N THR A 335 18.67 2.41 9.88
CA THR A 335 18.74 2.65 11.31
C THR A 335 19.44 3.97 11.61
N ASP A 336 20.62 4.21 11.03
CA ASP A 336 21.40 5.41 11.28
C ASP A 336 20.72 6.69 10.75
N ILE A 337 20.08 6.60 9.58
CA ILE A 337 19.33 7.71 9.00
C ILE A 337 18.10 8.02 9.87
N LEU A 338 17.33 6.99 10.27
CA LEU A 338 16.15 7.17 11.12
C LEU A 338 16.55 7.72 12.51
N GLU A 339 17.67 7.28 13.11
CA GLU A 339 18.18 7.84 14.36
C GLU A 339 18.46 9.35 14.21
N THR A 340 19.15 9.74 13.14
CA THR A 340 19.44 11.17 12.85
C THR A 340 18.14 11.95 12.62
N PHE A 341 17.19 11.36 11.90
CA PHE A 341 15.90 12.01 11.62
C PHE A 341 15.09 12.26 12.90
N VAL A 342 14.96 11.27 13.80
CA VAL A 342 14.14 11.41 15.01
C VAL A 342 14.76 12.32 16.06
N THR A 343 16.05 12.56 16.00
CA THR A 343 16.79 13.49 16.88
C THR A 343 16.86 14.92 16.33
N GLY A 344 16.59 15.08 15.03
CA GLY A 344 16.59 16.37 14.36
C GLY A 344 15.29 17.17 14.57
N PRO A 345 15.30 18.46 14.23
CA PRO A 345 14.08 19.27 14.19
C PRO A 345 13.23 18.84 12.99
N VAL A 346 11.97 18.50 13.25
CA VAL A 346 10.92 18.48 12.21
C VAL A 346 10.17 19.81 12.36
N THR A 347 10.61 20.79 11.61
CA THR A 347 10.07 22.17 11.67
C THR A 347 9.02 22.39 10.60
#